data_d70e2f55c563312d6c4d9bb90ea00a37
#
_entry.id   d70e2f55c563312d6c4d9bb90ea00a37
#
_cell.length_a   1.000
_cell.length_b   1.000
_cell.length_c   1.000
_cell.angle_alpha   90.00
_cell.angle_beta   90.00
_cell.angle_gamma   90.00
#
_symmetry.space_group_name_H-M   'P 1'
#
loop_
_entity.id
_entity.type
_entity.pdbx_description
1 polymer ?
#
loop_
_entity_poly.entity_id
_entity_poly.type
_entity_poly.pdbx_seq_one_letter_code
_entity_poly.pdbx_strand_id
1 'polypeptide(L)'
;MMNIKKFSAALIIATMTAGVPVAMAQSMDSGAQQGYGTAQAAAPVSEADLEKFVNAEKKVNEIREELTEELSSAGDQQEAQQMQMGAQKDMVEAIEGEDLDIPRYNEIASRMQTDMELRQRAQQVN
;
A
#
# COMPACT_ATOMS: atom_id res chain seq x y z
N MET A 1 11.35 31.67 -8.42
CA MET A 1 10.41 30.75 -9.10
C MET A 1 11.01 29.37 -9.11
N MET A 2 10.70 28.56 -8.11
CA MET A 2 11.17 27.16 -8.06
C MET A 2 10.02 26.24 -8.44
N ASN A 3 10.17 25.59 -9.59
CA ASN A 3 9.25 24.56 -10.04
C ASN A 3 9.50 23.27 -9.24
N ILE A 4 8.63 22.99 -8.30
CA ILE A 4 8.60 21.71 -7.60
C ILE A 4 7.98 20.70 -8.55
N LYS A 5 8.85 19.94 -9.23
CA LYS A 5 8.43 18.79 -10.03
C LYS A 5 7.99 17.69 -9.08
N LYS A 6 6.72 17.36 -9.18
CA LYS A 6 6.08 16.23 -8.50
C LYS A 6 6.78 14.93 -8.88
N PHE A 7 7.57 14.38 -7.98
CA PHE A 7 8.07 13.02 -8.13
C PHE A 7 7.08 12.06 -7.49
N SER A 8 6.26 11.44 -8.32
CA SER A 8 5.50 10.26 -7.93
C SER A 8 6.45 9.07 -7.96
N ALA A 9 6.97 8.69 -6.81
CA ALA A 9 7.71 7.43 -6.67
C ALA A 9 6.69 6.31 -6.43
N ALA A 10 6.28 5.64 -7.49
CA ALA A 10 5.56 4.37 -7.39
C ALA A 10 6.56 3.28 -7.01
N LEU A 11 6.47 2.77 -5.80
CA LEU A 11 7.22 1.61 -5.36
C LEU A 11 6.55 0.35 -5.91
N ILE A 12 7.00 -0.11 -7.07
CA ILE A 12 6.60 -1.38 -7.65
C ILE A 12 7.53 -2.46 -7.09
N ILE A 13 7.02 -3.27 -6.19
CA ILE A 13 7.69 -4.50 -5.79
C ILE A 13 7.34 -5.55 -6.86
N ALA A 14 8.26 -5.78 -7.78
CA ALA A 14 8.17 -6.84 -8.75
C ALA A 14 8.61 -8.16 -8.11
N THR A 15 7.68 -9.04 -7.81
CA THR A 15 7.98 -10.44 -7.51
C THR A 15 8.07 -11.21 -8.83
N MET A 16 9.28 -11.58 -9.21
CA MET A 16 9.53 -12.53 -10.28
C MET A 16 9.16 -13.93 -9.79
N THR A 17 8.13 -14.53 -10.37
CA THR A 17 7.87 -15.96 -10.26
C THR A 17 8.18 -16.60 -11.62
N ALA A 18 9.22 -17.41 -11.63
CA ALA A 18 9.62 -18.17 -12.80
C ALA A 18 8.59 -19.24 -13.14
N GLY A 19 8.22 -19.29 -14.41
CA GLY A 19 7.27 -20.24 -14.94
C GLY A 19 7.83 -21.66 -15.07
N VAL A 20 6.95 -22.63 -14.91
CA VAL A 20 7.12 -23.99 -15.40
C VAL A 20 5.90 -24.37 -16.24
N PRO A 21 6.09 -24.85 -17.46
CA PRO A 21 4.98 -25.39 -18.25
C PRO A 21 4.75 -26.85 -17.88
N VAL A 22 3.54 -27.21 -17.53
CA VAL A 22 3.13 -28.61 -17.47
C VAL A 22 1.98 -28.84 -18.44
N ALA A 23 2.26 -29.79 -19.31
CA ALA A 23 1.37 -30.28 -20.35
C ALA A 23 0.20 -31.09 -19.79
N MET A 24 -0.91 -30.97 -20.50
CA MET A 24 -2.06 -31.84 -20.68
C MET A 24 -2.07 -33.20 -19.98
N ALA A 25 -3.13 -33.47 -19.26
CA ALA A 25 -3.85 -34.76 -19.34
C ALA A 25 -5.31 -34.53 -18.93
N GLN A 26 -6.21 -34.85 -19.87
CA GLN A 26 -7.64 -34.96 -19.64
C GLN A 26 -7.92 -36.15 -18.73
N SER A 27 -8.77 -35.98 -17.75
CA SER A 27 -9.64 -37.03 -17.27
C SER A 27 -10.87 -36.39 -16.62
N MET A 28 -12.00 -36.71 -17.22
CA MET A 28 -13.33 -36.52 -16.65
C MET A 28 -13.43 -37.38 -15.40
N ASP A 29 -13.84 -36.83 -14.32
CA ASP A 29 -14.76 -37.50 -13.41
C ASP A 29 -15.50 -36.49 -12.54
N SER A 30 -16.77 -36.79 -12.39
CA SER A 30 -17.76 -36.02 -11.70
C SER A 30 -17.59 -36.08 -10.18
N GLY A 31 -17.75 -34.95 -9.53
CA GLY A 31 -18.20 -34.97 -8.14
C GLY A 31 -17.18 -34.46 -7.14
N ALA A 32 -17.38 -33.28 -6.79
CA ALA A 32 -17.31 -32.63 -5.48
C ALA A 32 -17.00 -31.16 -5.65
N GLN A 33 -18.02 -30.42 -5.54
CA GLN A 33 -18.01 -28.97 -5.40
C GLN A 33 -17.32 -28.63 -4.08
N GLN A 34 -16.00 -28.54 -4.11
CA GLN A 34 -15.28 -27.82 -3.07
C GLN A 34 -14.99 -26.45 -3.63
N GLY A 35 -15.69 -25.46 -3.04
CA GLY A 35 -15.52 -24.08 -3.34
C GLY A 35 -14.04 -23.71 -3.28
N TYR A 36 -13.48 -23.50 -4.44
CA TYR A 36 -12.30 -22.67 -4.58
C TYR A 36 -12.70 -21.34 -3.98
N GLY A 37 -11.95 -20.95 -2.97
CA GLY A 37 -12.16 -19.66 -2.36
C GLY A 37 -12.31 -18.64 -3.45
N THR A 38 -13.51 -18.20 -3.62
CA THR A 38 -13.81 -16.96 -4.30
C THR A 38 -12.75 -15.99 -3.82
N ALA A 39 -11.96 -15.45 -4.76
CA ALA A 39 -11.23 -14.24 -4.47
C ALA A 39 -12.24 -13.37 -3.74
N GLN A 40 -12.05 -13.22 -2.42
CA GLN A 40 -12.99 -12.45 -1.62
C GLN A 40 -13.05 -11.11 -2.31
N ALA A 41 -14.21 -10.82 -2.91
CA ALA A 41 -14.47 -9.52 -3.46
C ALA A 41 -14.14 -8.57 -2.32
N ALA A 42 -13.06 -7.80 -2.49
CA ALA A 42 -12.52 -6.97 -1.44
C ALA A 42 -13.67 -6.19 -0.82
N ALA A 43 -13.85 -6.32 0.49
CA ALA A 43 -14.97 -5.72 1.18
C ALA A 43 -15.08 -4.23 0.81
N PRO A 44 -16.29 -3.71 0.61
CA PRO A 44 -16.44 -2.29 0.29
C PRO A 44 -15.74 -1.45 1.36
N VAL A 45 -15.05 -0.40 0.94
CA VAL A 45 -14.38 0.51 1.87
C VAL A 45 -15.45 1.29 2.61
N SER A 46 -15.54 1.06 3.92
CA SER A 46 -16.45 1.82 4.80
C SER A 46 -15.94 3.25 5.00
N GLU A 47 -16.82 4.15 5.44
CA GLU A 47 -16.38 5.51 5.81
C GLU A 47 -15.39 5.50 6.97
N ALA A 48 -15.60 4.60 7.94
CA ALA A 48 -14.68 4.44 9.05
C ALA A 48 -13.29 3.96 8.60
N ASP A 49 -13.21 3.00 7.66
CA ASP A 49 -11.93 2.57 7.09
C ASP A 49 -11.28 3.70 6.28
N LEU A 50 -12.08 4.49 5.59
CA LEU A 50 -11.60 5.61 4.79
C LEU A 50 -11.04 6.73 5.66
N GLU A 51 -11.69 7.04 6.79
CA GLU A 51 -11.21 8.01 7.77
C GLU A 51 -9.89 7.57 8.38
N LYS A 52 -9.81 6.29 8.81
CA LYS A 52 -8.56 5.69 9.31
C LYS A 52 -7.44 5.77 8.28
N PHE A 53 -7.76 5.45 7.02
CA PHE A 53 -6.81 5.52 5.92
C PHE A 53 -6.29 6.94 5.71
N VAL A 54 -7.16 7.95 5.66
CA VAL A 54 -6.78 9.35 5.47
C VAL A 54 -5.90 9.85 6.62
N ASN A 55 -6.23 9.48 7.86
CA ASN A 55 -5.42 9.83 9.03
C ASN A 55 -4.04 9.15 8.98
N ALA A 56 -4.00 7.86 8.64
CA ALA A 56 -2.75 7.13 8.45
C ALA A 56 -1.91 7.73 7.32
N GLU A 57 -2.53 8.11 6.20
CA GLU A 57 -1.85 8.72 5.05
C GLU A 57 -1.21 10.06 5.41
N LYS A 58 -1.88 10.90 6.21
CA LYS A 58 -1.31 12.16 6.72
C LYS A 58 -0.02 11.89 7.51
N LYS A 59 -0.07 10.98 8.47
CA LYS A 59 1.10 10.61 9.29
C LYS A 59 2.22 10.02 8.45
N VAL A 60 1.89 9.14 7.50
CA VAL A 60 2.88 8.56 6.58
C VAL A 60 3.53 9.63 5.70
N ASN A 61 2.79 10.65 5.27
CA ASN A 61 3.35 11.75 4.50
C ASN A 61 4.25 12.65 5.35
N GLU A 62 3.89 12.94 6.59
CA GLU A 62 4.73 13.67 7.56
C GLU A 62 6.06 12.95 7.78
N ILE A 63 6.03 11.63 8.02
CA ILE A 63 7.24 10.80 8.18
C ILE A 63 8.10 10.84 6.91
N ARG A 64 7.50 10.83 5.72
CA ARG A 64 8.25 10.93 4.45
C ARG A 64 8.90 12.29 4.25
N GLU A 65 8.24 13.36 4.64
CA GLU A 65 8.80 14.71 4.58
C GLU A 65 9.99 14.82 5.54
N GLU A 66 9.82 14.37 6.79
CA GLU A 66 10.88 14.32 7.79
C GLU A 66 12.07 13.49 7.31
N LEU A 67 11.83 12.28 6.78
CA LEU A 67 12.88 11.45 6.20
C LEU A 67 13.62 12.16 5.05
N THR A 68 12.92 12.91 4.22
CA THR A 68 13.55 13.66 3.12
C THR A 68 14.47 14.75 3.64
N GLU A 69 14.09 15.44 4.71
CA GLU A 69 14.92 16.45 5.37
C GLU A 69 16.13 15.80 6.04
N GLU A 70 15.92 14.71 6.78
CA GLU A 70 17.00 13.97 7.44
C GLU A 70 18.01 13.41 6.43
N LEU A 71 17.53 12.82 5.32
CA LEU A 71 18.41 12.29 4.27
C LEU A 71 19.24 13.39 3.59
N SER A 72 18.73 14.61 3.53
CA SER A 72 19.49 15.76 2.99
C SER A 72 20.65 16.19 3.89
N SER A 73 20.58 15.85 5.18
CA SER A 73 21.59 16.15 6.19
C SER A 73 22.45 14.95 6.57
N ALA A 74 22.14 13.74 6.05
CA ALA A 74 22.89 12.53 6.33
C ALA A 74 24.35 12.66 5.89
N GLY A 75 25.26 12.31 6.80
CA GLY A 75 26.71 12.45 6.58
C GLY A 75 27.31 11.31 5.74
N ASP A 76 26.67 10.13 5.76
CA ASP A 76 27.11 8.96 5.01
C ASP A 76 25.96 8.03 4.62
N GLN A 77 26.29 7.05 3.77
CA GLN A 77 25.31 6.09 3.24
C GLN A 77 24.76 5.16 4.32
N GLN A 78 25.53 4.84 5.33
CA GLN A 78 25.11 3.95 6.41
C GLN A 78 24.05 4.63 7.29
N GLU A 79 24.25 5.89 7.60
CA GLU A 79 23.30 6.73 8.32
C GLU A 79 21.98 6.87 7.54
N ALA A 80 22.07 7.15 6.23
CA ALA A 80 20.90 7.22 5.36
C ALA A 80 20.09 5.90 5.33
N GLN A 81 20.75 4.73 5.35
CA GLN A 81 20.05 3.44 5.43
C GLN A 81 19.33 3.24 6.78
N GLN A 82 19.94 3.65 7.88
CA GLN A 82 19.32 3.57 9.21
C GLN A 82 18.06 4.46 9.29
N MET A 83 18.15 5.68 8.77
CA MET A 83 17.02 6.60 8.69
C MET A 83 15.86 6.01 7.87
N GLN A 84 16.15 5.40 6.71
CA GLN A 84 15.13 4.75 5.88
C GLN A 84 14.46 3.56 6.60
N MET A 85 15.22 2.75 7.32
CA MET A 85 14.66 1.64 8.09
C MET A 85 13.80 2.14 9.26
N GLY A 86 14.24 3.18 9.94
CA GLY A 86 13.48 3.86 10.99
C GLY A 86 12.15 4.38 10.46
N ALA A 87 12.19 5.16 9.41
CA ALA A 87 11.00 5.73 8.79
C ALA A 87 10.00 4.66 8.28
N GLN A 88 10.48 3.54 7.75
CA GLN A 88 9.60 2.42 7.38
C GLN A 88 8.86 1.84 8.58
N LYS A 89 9.56 1.67 9.70
CA LYS A 89 8.96 1.19 10.93
C LYS A 89 7.91 2.19 11.45
N ASP A 90 8.26 3.46 11.46
CA ASP A 90 7.37 4.53 11.94
C ASP A 90 6.12 4.65 11.06
N MET A 91 6.23 4.46 9.73
CA MET A 91 5.08 4.40 8.82
C MET A 91 4.15 3.22 9.13
N VAL A 92 4.71 2.04 9.42
CA VAL A 92 3.92 0.86 9.83
C VAL A 92 3.20 1.14 11.14
N GLU A 93 3.90 1.64 12.15
CA GLU A 93 3.32 2.01 13.44
C GLU A 93 2.23 3.09 13.31
N ALA A 94 2.42 4.05 12.40
CA ALA A 94 1.43 5.09 12.13
C ALA A 94 0.14 4.53 11.52
N ILE A 95 0.24 3.53 10.64
CA ILE A 95 -0.92 2.87 10.03
C ILE A 95 -1.64 2.00 11.06
N GLU A 96 -0.91 1.17 11.80
CA GLU A 96 -1.46 0.31 12.84
C GLU A 96 -2.07 1.12 14.00
N GLY A 97 -1.49 2.28 14.31
CA GLY A 97 -2.01 3.21 15.30
C GLY A 97 -3.37 3.82 14.98
N GLU A 98 -3.79 3.78 13.72
CA GLU A 98 -5.13 4.15 13.28
C GLU A 98 -6.11 2.95 13.23
N ASP A 99 -5.76 1.84 13.86
CA ASP A 99 -6.53 0.57 13.81
C ASP A 99 -6.79 0.09 12.38
N LEU A 100 -5.79 0.24 11.51
CA LEU A 100 -5.82 -0.19 10.13
C LEU A 100 -4.67 -1.15 9.83
N ASP A 101 -5.00 -2.35 9.36
CA ASP A 101 -4.00 -3.35 8.98
C ASP A 101 -3.25 -2.93 7.72
N ILE A 102 -1.97 -3.23 7.64
CA ILE A 102 -1.14 -2.93 6.45
C ILE A 102 -1.75 -3.48 5.15
N PRO A 103 -2.25 -4.73 5.08
CA PRO A 103 -2.93 -5.23 3.88
C PRO A 103 -4.15 -4.39 3.49
N ARG A 104 -4.93 -3.95 4.49
CA ARG A 104 -6.12 -3.12 4.25
C ARG A 104 -5.73 -1.72 3.79
N TYR A 105 -4.72 -1.13 4.39
CA TYR A 105 -4.16 0.15 3.93
C TYR A 105 -3.73 0.09 2.45
N ASN A 106 -2.96 -0.94 2.07
CA ASN A 106 -2.51 -1.12 0.70
C ASN A 106 -3.67 -1.36 -0.28
N GLU A 107 -4.69 -2.10 0.14
CA GLU A 107 -5.91 -2.30 -0.65
C GLU A 107 -6.63 -0.98 -0.93
N ILE A 108 -6.85 -0.16 0.11
CA ILE A 108 -7.51 1.14 -0.04
C ILE A 108 -6.65 2.05 -0.92
N ALA A 109 -5.34 2.11 -0.69
CA ALA A 109 -4.40 2.89 -1.50
C ALA A 109 -4.44 2.50 -2.98
N SER A 110 -4.50 1.21 -3.28
CA SER A 110 -4.63 0.70 -4.64
C SER A 110 -5.96 1.10 -5.30
N ARG A 111 -7.06 0.97 -4.56
CA ARG A 111 -8.39 1.39 -5.03
C ARG A 111 -8.47 2.89 -5.26
N MET A 112 -7.86 3.69 -4.42
CA MET A 112 -7.77 5.15 -4.58
C MET A 112 -7.13 5.57 -5.92
N GLN A 113 -6.30 4.73 -6.51
CA GLN A 113 -5.68 5.00 -7.81
C GLN A 113 -6.67 4.85 -8.98
N THR A 114 -7.64 3.97 -8.86
CA THR A 114 -8.57 3.60 -9.93
C THR A 114 -10.00 4.06 -9.70
N ASP A 115 -10.39 4.28 -8.46
CA ASP A 115 -11.75 4.64 -8.06
C ASP A 115 -11.87 6.14 -7.73
N MET A 116 -12.48 6.88 -8.64
CA MET A 116 -12.66 8.33 -8.49
C MET A 116 -13.69 8.67 -7.40
N GLU A 117 -14.70 7.82 -7.20
CA GLU A 117 -15.72 8.01 -6.17
C GLU A 117 -15.10 7.88 -4.78
N LEU A 118 -14.27 6.84 -4.60
CA LEU A 118 -13.54 6.63 -3.35
C LEU A 118 -12.62 7.82 -3.03
N ARG A 119 -11.96 8.38 -4.03
CA ARG A 119 -11.14 9.60 -3.88
C ARG A 119 -11.96 10.80 -3.41
N GLN A 120 -13.14 11.00 -3.99
CA GLN A 120 -14.01 12.10 -3.58
C GLN A 120 -14.50 11.94 -2.14
N ARG A 121 -14.85 10.72 -1.75
CA ARG A 121 -15.24 10.41 -0.37
C ARG A 121 -14.09 10.66 0.61
N ALA A 122 -12.87 10.27 0.26
CA ALA A 122 -11.68 10.54 1.07
C ALA A 122 -11.43 12.04 1.30
N GLN A 123 -11.73 12.87 0.32
CA GLN A 123 -11.62 14.33 0.47
C GLN A 123 -12.69 14.93 1.41
N GLN A 124 -13.79 14.24 1.59
CA GLN A 124 -14.89 14.71 2.47
C GLN A 124 -14.63 14.34 3.94
N VAL A 125 -13.88 13.29 4.21
CA VAL A 125 -13.52 12.85 5.58
C VAL A 125 -12.21 13.47 6.09
N ASN A 126 -11.61 14.38 5.32
CA ASN A 126 -10.33 15.03 5.64
C ASN A 126 -10.53 16.29 6.50
#